data_2f715d756359d1762371f826b81cc96c
#
_entry.id   2f715d756359d1762371f826b81cc96c
#
_cell.length_a   1.000
_cell.length_b   1.000
_cell.length_c   1.000
_cell.angle_alpha   90.00
_cell.angle_beta   90.00
_cell.angle_gamma   90.00
#
_symmetry.space_group_name_H-M   'P 1'
#
loop_
_entity.id
_entity.type
_entity.pdbx_description
1 polymer ?
#
loop_
_entity_poly.entity_id
_entity_poly.type
_entity_poly.pdbx_seq_one_letter_code
_entity_poly.pdbx_strand_id
1 'polypeptide(L)'
;MSNAVVSAFKNKQLRKKLLFTTLILIVVRFGSQLPIPEIDSAQISAYLKSTLGDSFNLLNSFTGGSFMQMSVFALSVTTYITSSIIMQLMTIVIPALEEMQKDGEDGRKRMAKITRYVTVVLAVIEGAGLAIGFANQGALGTNYTTFTIFTMIIALTAGAVLVMWLGERITESGIGNGISIILLVNIVSGMPGDFTSLYNQFMKGKQIGPALIAGCVIVGVVLAVVVFVVILSDAERHIPVQYSKKMQGRKLVGGQQSKIPLKVNTAGVIPIIFASSIMQFPIMLQNVLKYENNGFIGKALTSLNSSTWFDASHPKRSIGLLIYIVLVILFAYFYTSITFNPLEISNNMKKQGGFIPGIRPGKPTVDYLNKILKYIIFIGAAGLTIVAVVPFFFNGVFGASVSFGGTSIIIVVGVILETIKQIQSQLLVQNYSGFLSE
;
A
#
# COMPACT_ATOMS: atom_id res chain seq x y z
N MET A 1 9.91 -0.85 22.33
CA MET A 1 9.22 -1.72 21.35
C MET A 1 9.28 -3.21 21.69
N SER A 2 10.44 -3.77 22.08
CA SER A 2 10.57 -5.21 22.43
C SER A 2 9.62 -5.67 23.54
N ASN A 3 9.41 -4.85 24.58
CA ASN A 3 8.52 -5.20 25.70
C ASN A 3 7.05 -5.34 25.32
N ALA A 4 6.54 -4.61 24.32
CA ALA A 4 5.15 -4.69 23.89
C ALA A 4 4.86 -6.03 23.19
N VAL A 5 5.76 -6.49 22.32
CA VAL A 5 5.60 -7.77 21.61
C VAL A 5 5.67 -8.93 22.59
N VAL A 6 6.64 -8.91 23.52
CA VAL A 6 6.76 -9.95 24.56
C VAL A 6 5.53 -9.99 25.47
N SER A 7 4.99 -8.82 25.86
CA SER A 7 3.77 -8.72 26.66
C SER A 7 2.52 -9.21 25.90
N ALA A 8 2.47 -9.00 24.59
CA ALA A 8 1.39 -9.52 23.75
C ALA A 8 1.33 -11.05 23.73
N PHE A 9 2.49 -11.73 23.69
CA PHE A 9 2.55 -13.19 23.78
C PHE A 9 2.14 -13.76 25.14
N LYS A 10 2.35 -13.01 26.23
CA LYS A 10 1.91 -13.41 27.58
C LYS A 10 0.40 -13.30 27.75
N ASN A 11 -0.26 -12.38 27.04
CA ASN A 11 -1.70 -12.20 27.14
C ASN A 11 -2.46 -13.24 26.31
N LYS A 12 -3.35 -14.02 26.95
CA LYS A 12 -4.11 -15.11 26.34
C LYS A 12 -5.00 -14.66 25.17
N GLN A 13 -5.63 -13.47 25.27
CA GLN A 13 -6.51 -12.96 24.21
C GLN A 13 -5.70 -12.49 22.99
N LEU A 14 -4.64 -11.73 23.20
CA LEU A 14 -3.77 -11.28 22.11
C LEU A 14 -3.05 -12.45 21.44
N ARG A 15 -2.64 -13.45 22.20
CA ARG A 15 -2.05 -14.68 21.65
C ARG A 15 -3.01 -15.42 20.72
N LYS A 16 -4.31 -15.53 21.10
CA LYS A 16 -5.33 -16.13 20.20
C LYS A 16 -5.48 -15.35 18.89
N LYS A 17 -5.51 -14.01 18.95
CA LYS A 17 -5.59 -13.16 17.77
C LYS A 17 -4.35 -13.28 16.88
N LEU A 18 -3.15 -13.32 17.48
CA LEU A 18 -1.90 -13.54 16.75
C LEU A 18 -1.88 -14.90 16.05
N LEU A 19 -2.24 -15.98 16.75
CA LEU A 19 -2.32 -17.32 16.16
C LEU A 19 -3.33 -17.39 15.02
N PHE A 20 -4.49 -16.77 15.19
CA PHE A 20 -5.51 -16.69 14.13
C PHE A 20 -4.99 -15.97 12.89
N THR A 21 -4.34 -14.80 13.07
CA THR A 21 -3.73 -14.06 11.98
C THR A 21 -2.68 -14.90 11.26
N THR A 22 -1.76 -15.54 12.01
CA THR A 22 -0.71 -16.40 11.43
C THR A 22 -1.30 -17.57 10.65
N LEU A 23 -2.34 -18.22 11.16
CA LEU A 23 -3.00 -19.33 10.48
C LEU A 23 -3.58 -18.89 9.13
N ILE A 24 -4.29 -17.76 9.09
CA ILE A 24 -4.82 -17.22 7.83
C ILE A 24 -3.68 -16.88 6.86
N LEU A 25 -2.58 -16.31 7.33
CA LEU A 25 -1.44 -15.99 6.48
C LEU A 25 -0.80 -17.23 5.87
N ILE A 26 -0.75 -18.36 6.60
CA ILE A 26 -0.31 -19.67 6.07
C ILE A 26 -1.26 -20.11 4.95
N VAL A 27 -2.57 -20.00 5.15
CA VAL A 27 -3.56 -20.36 4.12
C VAL A 27 -3.39 -19.49 2.86
N VAL A 28 -3.20 -18.18 3.03
CA VAL A 28 -2.95 -17.26 1.90
C VAL A 28 -1.67 -17.66 1.16
N ARG A 29 -0.60 -17.99 1.87
CA ARG A 29 0.67 -18.40 1.23
C ARG A 29 0.55 -19.74 0.53
N PHE A 30 -0.18 -20.67 1.10
CA PHE A 30 -0.48 -21.95 0.45
C PHE A 30 -1.26 -21.73 -0.86
N GLY A 31 -2.33 -20.95 -0.83
CA GLY A 31 -3.11 -20.64 -2.03
C GLY A 31 -2.33 -19.87 -3.11
N SER A 32 -1.33 -19.06 -2.70
CA SER A 32 -0.45 -18.37 -3.65
C SER A 32 0.48 -19.32 -4.43
N GLN A 33 0.66 -20.54 -4.00
CA GLN A 33 1.47 -21.55 -4.69
C GLN A 33 0.64 -22.54 -5.52
N LEU A 34 -0.70 -22.47 -5.45
CA LEU A 34 -1.58 -23.35 -6.21
C LEU A 34 -1.79 -22.78 -7.63
N PRO A 35 -1.22 -23.39 -8.67
CA PRO A 35 -1.44 -22.95 -10.03
C PRO A 35 -2.89 -23.18 -10.46
N ILE A 36 -3.38 -22.36 -11.40
CA ILE A 36 -4.71 -22.58 -11.99
C ILE A 36 -4.66 -23.85 -12.84
N PRO A 37 -5.65 -24.75 -12.72
CA PRO A 37 -5.73 -25.96 -13.54
C PRO A 37 -5.68 -25.64 -15.05
N GLU A 38 -5.12 -26.56 -15.83
CA GLU A 38 -5.01 -26.48 -17.31
C GLU A 38 -4.09 -25.37 -17.83
N ILE A 39 -3.38 -24.65 -16.97
CA ILE A 39 -2.47 -23.57 -17.37
C ILE A 39 -1.02 -23.99 -17.09
N ASP A 40 -0.17 -23.87 -18.11
CA ASP A 40 1.27 -24.05 -17.94
C ASP A 40 1.92 -22.77 -17.40
N SER A 41 2.12 -22.74 -16.08
CA SER A 41 2.73 -21.60 -15.38
C SER A 41 4.16 -21.32 -15.86
N ALA A 42 4.90 -22.31 -16.37
CA ALA A 42 6.25 -22.12 -16.88
C ALA A 42 6.24 -21.33 -18.20
N GLN A 43 5.30 -21.61 -19.10
CA GLN A 43 5.15 -20.87 -20.35
C GLN A 43 4.76 -19.42 -20.12
N ILE A 44 3.78 -19.18 -19.22
CA ILE A 44 3.36 -17.82 -18.86
C ILE A 44 4.50 -17.04 -18.18
N SER A 45 5.22 -17.67 -17.26
CA SER A 45 6.38 -17.07 -16.60
C SER A 45 7.48 -16.68 -17.59
N ALA A 46 7.78 -17.55 -18.55
CA ALA A 46 8.75 -17.28 -19.62
C ALA A 46 8.27 -16.11 -20.50
N TYR A 47 7.00 -16.11 -20.90
CA TYR A 47 6.39 -15.03 -21.67
C TYR A 47 6.43 -13.69 -20.93
N LEU A 48 6.02 -13.66 -19.65
CA LEU A 48 6.04 -12.44 -18.83
C LEU A 48 7.45 -11.86 -18.69
N LYS A 49 8.46 -12.71 -18.47
CA LYS A 49 9.85 -12.29 -18.38
C LYS A 49 10.39 -11.74 -19.70
N SER A 50 10.04 -12.35 -20.84
CA SER A 50 10.55 -11.94 -22.15
C SER A 50 9.88 -10.67 -22.68
N THR A 51 8.57 -10.49 -22.43
CA THR A 51 7.78 -9.42 -23.04
C THR A 51 7.65 -8.17 -22.15
N LEU A 52 7.52 -8.36 -20.85
CA LEU A 52 7.17 -7.29 -19.92
C LEU A 52 8.34 -6.86 -19.03
N GLY A 53 9.41 -7.67 -18.98
CA GLY A 53 10.62 -7.35 -18.24
C GLY A 53 10.36 -6.90 -16.79
N ASP A 54 11.08 -5.87 -16.37
CA ASP A 54 11.03 -5.37 -14.98
C ASP A 54 9.75 -4.60 -14.62
N SER A 55 8.93 -4.22 -15.60
CA SER A 55 7.70 -3.45 -15.36
C SER A 55 6.69 -4.18 -14.47
N PHE A 56 6.68 -5.51 -14.52
CA PHE A 56 5.80 -6.36 -13.73
C PHE A 56 6.37 -6.77 -12.37
N ASN A 57 7.63 -6.41 -12.09
CA ASN A 57 8.26 -6.77 -10.82
C ASN A 57 7.52 -6.17 -9.62
N LEU A 58 6.98 -4.94 -9.72
CA LEU A 58 6.18 -4.33 -8.66
C LEU A 58 4.88 -5.11 -8.41
N LEU A 59 4.15 -5.46 -9.47
CA LEU A 59 2.91 -6.23 -9.36
C LEU A 59 3.19 -7.62 -8.80
N ASN A 60 4.25 -8.26 -9.25
CA ASN A 60 4.69 -9.55 -8.74
C ASN A 60 5.12 -9.49 -7.27
N SER A 61 5.75 -8.39 -6.83
CA SER A 61 6.06 -8.13 -5.41
C SER A 61 4.81 -8.04 -4.56
N PHE A 62 3.78 -7.31 -5.01
CA PHE A 62 2.52 -7.16 -4.26
C PHE A 62 1.73 -8.46 -4.18
N THR A 63 1.85 -9.32 -5.18
CA THR A 63 1.20 -10.63 -5.21
C THR A 63 2.05 -11.73 -4.58
N GLY A 64 3.30 -11.43 -4.19
CA GLY A 64 4.22 -12.38 -3.57
C GLY A 64 4.63 -13.55 -4.47
N GLY A 65 4.79 -13.30 -5.76
CA GLY A 65 5.14 -14.31 -6.77
C GLY A 65 3.96 -15.04 -7.39
N SER A 66 2.76 -14.86 -6.84
CA SER A 66 1.54 -15.54 -7.31
C SER A 66 1.18 -15.21 -8.75
N PHE A 67 1.47 -13.98 -9.18
CA PHE A 67 1.18 -13.53 -10.55
C PHE A 67 2.06 -14.24 -11.58
N MET A 68 3.37 -14.36 -11.31
CA MET A 68 4.30 -15.07 -12.21
C MET A 68 3.98 -16.56 -12.32
N GLN A 69 3.46 -17.16 -11.26
CA GLN A 69 3.07 -18.57 -11.23
C GLN A 69 1.65 -18.82 -11.72
N MET A 70 0.91 -17.77 -12.08
CA MET A 70 -0.52 -17.85 -12.41
C MET A 70 -1.29 -18.71 -11.41
N SER A 71 -1.08 -18.40 -10.13
CA SER A 71 -1.81 -19.09 -9.06
C SER A 71 -3.25 -18.60 -8.97
N VAL A 72 -4.07 -19.34 -8.25
CA VAL A 72 -5.47 -18.93 -7.96
C VAL A 72 -5.51 -17.56 -7.29
N PHE A 73 -4.48 -17.17 -6.53
CA PHE A 73 -4.37 -15.87 -5.88
C PHE A 73 -3.52 -14.85 -6.68
N ALA A 74 -3.40 -15.00 -8.00
CA ALA A 74 -2.60 -14.11 -8.82
C ALA A 74 -3.06 -12.64 -8.76
N LEU A 75 -4.35 -12.35 -8.65
CA LEU A 75 -4.88 -11.00 -8.42
C LEU A 75 -4.67 -10.52 -6.98
N SER A 76 -4.50 -11.44 -6.02
CA SER A 76 -4.21 -11.14 -4.60
C SER A 76 -5.16 -10.08 -4.00
N VAL A 77 -4.62 -9.18 -3.18
CA VAL A 77 -5.36 -8.06 -2.55
C VAL A 77 -5.39 -6.81 -3.43
N THR A 78 -4.71 -6.80 -4.57
CA THR A 78 -4.58 -5.60 -5.42
C THR A 78 -5.93 -5.13 -5.93
N THR A 79 -6.78 -6.04 -6.39
CA THR A 79 -8.15 -5.74 -6.85
C THR A 79 -9.01 -5.10 -5.76
N TYR A 80 -8.91 -5.58 -4.50
CA TYR A 80 -9.62 -4.97 -3.38
C TYR A 80 -9.08 -3.57 -3.06
N ILE A 81 -7.76 -3.39 -3.10
CA ILE A 81 -7.13 -2.07 -2.88
C ILE A 81 -7.63 -1.09 -3.95
N THR A 82 -7.61 -1.48 -5.23
CA THR A 82 -8.12 -0.66 -6.33
C THR A 82 -9.60 -0.32 -6.14
N SER A 83 -10.43 -1.28 -5.74
CA SER A 83 -11.85 -1.06 -5.44
C SER A 83 -12.07 -0.07 -4.29
N SER A 84 -11.31 -0.23 -3.21
CA SER A 84 -11.37 0.68 -2.06
C SER A 84 -10.98 2.10 -2.43
N ILE A 85 -9.99 2.24 -3.31
CA ILE A 85 -9.54 3.47 -3.90
C ILE A 85 -10.66 4.14 -4.72
N ILE A 86 -11.25 3.39 -5.64
CA ILE A 86 -12.36 3.88 -6.47
C ILE A 86 -13.52 4.34 -5.58
N MET A 87 -13.86 3.57 -4.55
CA MET A 87 -14.92 3.94 -3.62
C MET A 87 -14.59 5.22 -2.85
N GLN A 88 -13.35 5.41 -2.39
CA GLN A 88 -12.92 6.66 -1.74
C GLN A 88 -13.00 7.86 -2.69
N LEU A 89 -12.66 7.69 -3.97
CA LEU A 89 -12.82 8.75 -4.97
C LEU A 89 -14.30 9.05 -5.23
N MET A 90 -15.13 8.02 -5.29
CA MET A 90 -16.58 8.18 -5.53
C MET A 90 -17.30 8.88 -4.37
N THR A 91 -16.81 8.77 -3.12
CA THR A 91 -17.37 9.52 -1.98
C THR A 91 -17.26 11.04 -2.13
N ILE A 92 -16.33 11.52 -2.96
CA ILE A 92 -16.18 12.97 -3.22
C ILE A 92 -17.12 13.42 -4.33
N VAL A 93 -17.36 12.54 -5.30
CA VAL A 93 -18.18 12.87 -6.49
C VAL A 93 -19.66 12.65 -6.23
N ILE A 94 -20.00 11.65 -5.42
CA ILE A 94 -21.40 11.25 -5.17
C ILE A 94 -21.80 11.66 -3.75
N PRO A 95 -22.67 12.69 -3.59
CA PRO A 95 -23.09 13.19 -2.27
C PRO A 95 -23.72 12.10 -1.36
N ALA A 96 -24.48 11.17 -1.93
CA ALA A 96 -25.07 10.06 -1.18
C ALA A 96 -24.04 9.14 -0.51
N LEU A 97 -22.85 8.95 -1.14
CA LEU A 97 -21.76 8.19 -0.54
C LEU A 97 -21.02 8.99 0.53
N GLU A 98 -20.93 10.32 0.36
CA GLU A 98 -20.37 11.22 1.38
C GLU A 98 -21.23 11.22 2.64
N GLU A 99 -22.57 11.31 2.50
CA GLU A 99 -23.50 11.22 3.63
C GLU A 99 -23.38 9.86 4.33
N MET A 100 -23.33 8.77 3.57
CA MET A 100 -23.14 7.42 4.11
C MET A 100 -21.82 7.30 4.89
N GLN A 101 -20.75 7.96 4.46
CA GLN A 101 -19.48 7.98 5.19
C GLN A 101 -19.59 8.72 6.54
N LYS A 102 -20.46 9.73 6.63
CA LYS A 102 -20.72 10.52 7.84
C LYS A 102 -21.65 9.82 8.84
N ASP A 103 -22.42 8.80 8.41
CA ASP A 103 -23.38 8.04 9.23
C ASP A 103 -22.72 7.12 10.31
N GLY A 104 -21.42 7.27 10.56
CA GLY A 104 -20.72 6.55 11.63
C GLY A 104 -20.49 5.07 11.30
N GLU A 105 -20.80 4.17 12.25
CA GLU A 105 -20.47 2.74 12.12
C GLU A 105 -21.35 2.03 11.07
N ASP A 106 -22.62 2.35 11.00
CA ASP A 106 -23.55 1.73 10.06
C ASP A 106 -23.25 2.16 8.62
N GLY A 107 -22.91 3.43 8.42
CA GLY A 107 -22.45 3.93 7.12
C GLY A 107 -21.17 3.23 6.66
N ARG A 108 -20.21 3.03 7.55
CA ARG A 108 -18.96 2.29 7.24
C ARG A 108 -19.25 0.84 6.83
N LYS A 109 -20.18 0.16 7.50
CA LYS A 109 -20.60 -1.21 7.13
C LYS A 109 -21.22 -1.27 5.75
N ARG A 110 -22.08 -0.28 5.40
CA ARG A 110 -22.67 -0.17 4.06
C ARG A 110 -21.62 0.10 2.99
N MET A 111 -20.69 1.03 3.25
CA MET A 111 -19.57 1.31 2.35
C MET A 111 -18.71 0.08 2.10
N ALA A 112 -18.35 -0.68 3.14
CA ALA A 112 -17.60 -1.92 3.00
C ALA A 112 -18.35 -2.94 2.12
N LYS A 113 -19.67 -3.05 2.28
CA LYS A 113 -20.50 -3.95 1.44
C LYS A 113 -20.45 -3.55 -0.04
N ILE A 114 -20.57 -2.26 -0.35
CA ILE A 114 -20.47 -1.76 -1.73
C ILE A 114 -19.08 -2.02 -2.29
N THR A 115 -18.02 -1.76 -1.51
CA THR A 115 -16.64 -2.04 -1.90
C THR A 115 -16.44 -3.52 -2.27
N ARG A 116 -17.04 -4.47 -1.53
CA ARG A 116 -16.98 -5.90 -1.87
C ARG A 116 -17.61 -6.18 -3.24
N TYR A 117 -18.78 -5.61 -3.55
CA TYR A 117 -19.41 -5.79 -4.87
C TYR A 117 -18.55 -5.22 -6.00
N VAL A 118 -18.01 -4.02 -5.80
CA VAL A 118 -17.10 -3.39 -6.77
C VAL A 118 -15.84 -4.26 -6.96
N THR A 119 -15.31 -4.86 -5.90
CA THR A 119 -14.17 -5.79 -5.97
C THR A 119 -14.47 -7.01 -6.83
N VAL A 120 -15.66 -7.62 -6.67
CA VAL A 120 -16.06 -8.78 -7.49
C VAL A 120 -16.14 -8.39 -8.96
N VAL A 121 -16.77 -7.26 -9.28
CA VAL A 121 -16.91 -6.79 -10.66
C VAL A 121 -15.52 -6.51 -11.27
N LEU A 122 -14.66 -5.82 -10.53
CA LEU A 122 -13.29 -5.55 -10.98
C LEU A 122 -12.47 -6.83 -11.15
N ALA A 123 -12.59 -7.80 -10.24
CA ALA A 123 -11.92 -9.09 -10.35
C ALA A 123 -12.31 -9.86 -11.62
N VAL A 124 -13.59 -9.80 -12.01
CA VAL A 124 -14.06 -10.39 -13.28
C VAL A 124 -13.44 -9.66 -14.46
N ILE A 125 -13.43 -8.33 -14.45
CA ILE A 125 -12.88 -7.51 -15.55
C ILE A 125 -11.36 -7.74 -15.69
N GLU A 126 -10.62 -7.68 -14.57
CA GLU A 126 -9.18 -7.93 -14.55
C GLU A 126 -8.84 -9.37 -14.96
N GLY A 127 -9.58 -10.35 -14.43
CA GLY A 127 -9.42 -11.77 -14.76
C GLY A 127 -9.71 -12.05 -16.23
N ALA A 128 -10.77 -11.46 -16.80
CA ALA A 128 -11.08 -11.55 -18.22
C ALA A 128 -10.01 -10.88 -19.08
N GLY A 129 -9.55 -9.70 -18.69
CA GLY A 129 -8.47 -8.99 -19.38
C GLY A 129 -7.19 -9.81 -19.45
N LEU A 130 -6.78 -10.42 -18.34
CA LEU A 130 -5.60 -11.28 -18.29
C LEU A 130 -5.78 -12.57 -19.11
N ALA A 131 -6.91 -13.28 -18.95
CA ALA A 131 -7.16 -14.52 -19.65
C ALA A 131 -7.18 -14.33 -21.17
N ILE A 132 -7.92 -13.31 -21.66
CA ILE A 132 -7.99 -12.96 -23.07
C ILE A 132 -6.64 -12.42 -23.58
N GLY A 133 -5.95 -11.60 -22.77
CA GLY A 133 -4.63 -11.08 -23.10
C GLY A 133 -3.61 -12.19 -23.33
N PHE A 134 -3.52 -13.16 -22.43
CA PHE A 134 -2.60 -14.31 -22.58
C PHE A 134 -3.00 -15.26 -23.72
N ALA A 135 -4.31 -15.49 -23.93
CA ALA A 135 -4.81 -16.27 -25.07
C ALA A 135 -4.40 -15.61 -26.39
N ASN A 136 -4.64 -14.31 -26.53
CA ASN A 136 -4.31 -13.56 -27.73
C ASN A 136 -2.81 -13.52 -28.06
N GLN A 137 -1.97 -13.64 -27.07
CA GLN A 137 -0.51 -13.58 -27.22
C GLN A 137 0.15 -14.96 -27.31
N GLY A 138 -0.66 -16.03 -27.30
CA GLY A 138 -0.16 -17.40 -27.38
C GLY A 138 0.55 -17.89 -26.12
N ALA A 139 0.45 -17.14 -25.01
CA ALA A 139 1.08 -17.48 -23.74
C ALA A 139 0.42 -18.68 -23.03
N LEU A 140 -0.80 -19.07 -23.42
CA LEU A 140 -1.51 -20.25 -22.93
C LEU A 140 -1.12 -21.55 -23.66
N GLY A 141 -0.20 -21.48 -24.64
CA GLY A 141 0.18 -22.61 -25.46
C GLY A 141 -0.75 -22.83 -26.68
N THR A 142 -0.57 -23.95 -27.39
CA THR A 142 -1.32 -24.26 -28.62
C THR A 142 -2.64 -24.98 -28.37
N ASN A 143 -2.85 -25.52 -27.18
CA ASN A 143 -3.98 -26.41 -26.86
C ASN A 143 -5.04 -25.78 -25.95
N TYR A 144 -5.07 -24.45 -25.81
CA TYR A 144 -6.09 -23.81 -24.98
C TYR A 144 -7.46 -23.84 -25.67
N THR A 145 -8.49 -24.06 -24.87
CA THR A 145 -9.89 -24.06 -25.29
C THR A 145 -10.62 -22.85 -24.70
N THR A 146 -11.76 -22.46 -25.26
CA THR A 146 -12.63 -21.43 -24.64
C THR A 146 -12.97 -21.77 -23.18
N PHE A 147 -13.07 -23.06 -22.87
CA PHE A 147 -13.28 -23.55 -21.50
C PHE A 147 -12.10 -23.21 -20.58
N THR A 148 -10.86 -23.30 -21.03
CA THR A 148 -9.66 -22.91 -20.27
C THR A 148 -9.67 -21.42 -19.91
N ILE A 149 -10.08 -20.55 -20.85
CA ILE A 149 -10.23 -19.12 -20.60
C ILE A 149 -11.29 -18.86 -19.52
N PHE A 150 -12.43 -19.54 -19.62
CA PHE A 150 -13.53 -19.41 -18.65
C PHE A 150 -13.12 -19.90 -17.24
N THR A 151 -12.45 -21.05 -17.16
CA THR A 151 -11.88 -21.60 -15.92
C THR A 151 -10.90 -20.62 -15.29
N MET A 152 -10.03 -19.99 -16.10
CA MET A 152 -9.08 -18.99 -15.62
C MET A 152 -9.78 -17.77 -15.02
N ILE A 153 -10.81 -17.22 -15.69
CA ILE A 153 -11.57 -16.06 -15.20
C ILE A 153 -12.23 -16.39 -13.86
N ILE A 154 -12.89 -17.55 -13.76
CA ILE A 154 -13.56 -17.97 -12.51
C ILE A 154 -12.52 -18.19 -11.40
N ALA A 155 -11.42 -18.88 -11.67
CA ALA A 155 -10.41 -19.17 -10.67
C ALA A 155 -9.77 -17.89 -10.12
N LEU A 156 -9.40 -16.93 -10.98
CA LEU A 156 -8.85 -15.64 -10.60
C LEU A 156 -9.84 -14.81 -9.78
N THR A 157 -11.10 -14.77 -10.21
CA THR A 157 -12.15 -14.05 -9.49
C THR A 157 -12.43 -14.66 -8.12
N ALA A 158 -12.58 -15.98 -8.06
CA ALA A 158 -12.80 -16.69 -6.81
C ALA A 158 -11.63 -16.51 -5.85
N GLY A 159 -10.39 -16.55 -6.36
CA GLY A 159 -9.18 -16.31 -5.59
C GLY A 159 -9.13 -14.91 -5.00
N ALA A 160 -9.39 -13.87 -5.80
CA ALA A 160 -9.43 -12.48 -5.33
C ALA A 160 -10.49 -12.26 -4.23
N VAL A 161 -11.68 -12.81 -4.42
CA VAL A 161 -12.78 -12.73 -3.43
C VAL A 161 -12.42 -13.47 -2.15
N LEU A 162 -11.79 -14.62 -2.24
CA LEU A 162 -11.37 -15.40 -1.08
C LEU A 162 -10.26 -14.69 -0.29
N VAL A 163 -9.27 -14.11 -0.96
CA VAL A 163 -8.21 -13.33 -0.30
C VAL A 163 -8.77 -12.07 0.35
N MET A 164 -9.71 -11.36 -0.31
CA MET A 164 -10.44 -10.25 0.28
C MET A 164 -11.14 -10.66 1.57
N TRP A 165 -11.91 -11.76 1.55
CA TRP A 165 -12.62 -12.28 2.71
C TRP A 165 -11.68 -12.67 3.85
N LEU A 166 -10.55 -13.33 3.54
CA LEU A 166 -9.53 -13.66 4.53
C LEU A 166 -8.91 -12.41 5.17
N GLY A 167 -8.64 -11.37 4.38
CA GLY A 167 -8.15 -10.08 4.87
C GLY A 167 -9.12 -9.40 5.81
N GLU A 168 -10.42 -9.40 5.49
CA GLU A 168 -11.46 -8.87 6.38
C GLU A 168 -11.55 -9.67 7.68
N ARG A 169 -11.43 -10.99 7.63
CA ARG A 169 -11.43 -11.85 8.82
C ARG A 169 -10.24 -11.55 9.75
N ILE A 170 -9.06 -11.25 9.20
CA ILE A 170 -7.92 -10.78 10.01
C ILE A 170 -8.28 -9.45 10.68
N THR A 171 -8.87 -8.51 9.95
CA THR A 171 -9.23 -7.18 10.48
C THR A 171 -10.27 -7.29 11.61
N GLU A 172 -11.27 -8.16 11.47
CA GLU A 172 -12.34 -8.35 12.45
C GLU A 172 -11.88 -9.11 13.70
N SER A 173 -11.16 -10.22 13.53
CA SER A 173 -10.88 -11.18 14.59
C SER A 173 -9.39 -11.34 14.93
N GLY A 174 -8.51 -10.77 14.12
CA GLY A 174 -7.06 -10.84 14.28
C GLY A 174 -6.45 -9.56 14.87
N ILE A 175 -5.26 -9.24 14.41
CA ILE A 175 -4.50 -8.03 14.78
C ILE A 175 -4.16 -7.28 13.51
N GLY A 176 -4.28 -5.96 13.54
CA GLY A 176 -3.92 -5.09 12.43
C GLY A 176 -4.96 -5.02 11.31
N ASN A 177 -4.63 -4.29 10.27
CA ASN A 177 -5.40 -4.29 9.02
C ASN A 177 -5.03 -5.52 8.20
N GLY A 178 -5.96 -6.46 8.06
CA GLY A 178 -5.68 -7.75 7.42
C GLY A 178 -5.23 -7.64 5.97
N ILE A 179 -5.78 -6.71 5.21
CA ILE A 179 -5.36 -6.45 3.81
C ILE A 179 -3.89 -6.00 3.77
N SER A 180 -3.52 -5.06 4.64
CA SER A 180 -2.14 -4.56 4.74
C SER A 180 -1.17 -5.64 5.19
N ILE A 181 -1.57 -6.51 6.12
CA ILE A 181 -0.73 -7.61 6.60
C ILE A 181 -0.53 -8.68 5.52
N ILE A 182 -1.56 -9.02 4.75
CA ILE A 182 -1.43 -9.94 3.60
C ILE A 182 -0.45 -9.35 2.58
N LEU A 183 -0.58 -8.06 2.27
CA LEU A 183 0.33 -7.36 1.36
C LEU A 183 1.78 -7.38 1.88
N LEU A 184 1.97 -7.12 3.18
CA LEU A 184 3.28 -7.20 3.82
C LEU A 184 3.91 -8.60 3.66
N VAL A 185 3.16 -9.65 3.97
CA VAL A 185 3.67 -11.03 3.85
C VAL A 185 3.99 -11.39 2.40
N ASN A 186 3.19 -10.93 1.45
CA ASN A 186 3.48 -11.12 0.03
C ASN A 186 4.79 -10.45 -0.37
N ILE A 187 5.00 -9.18 0.00
CA ILE A 187 6.23 -8.45 -0.29
C ILE A 187 7.44 -9.15 0.36
N VAL A 188 7.36 -9.46 1.65
CA VAL A 188 8.46 -10.11 2.38
C VAL A 188 8.81 -11.47 1.78
N SER A 189 7.84 -12.20 1.25
CA SER A 189 8.09 -13.50 0.63
C SER A 189 8.86 -13.42 -0.69
N GLY A 190 8.83 -12.30 -1.38
CA GLY A 190 9.62 -12.04 -2.59
C GLY A 190 11.08 -11.64 -2.30
N MET A 191 11.34 -11.05 -1.12
CA MET A 191 12.66 -10.52 -0.77
C MET A 191 13.82 -11.54 -0.89
N PRO A 192 13.70 -12.81 -0.46
CA PRO A 192 14.80 -13.78 -0.61
C PRO A 192 15.21 -13.98 -2.07
N GLY A 193 14.25 -14.00 -3.00
CA GLY A 193 14.50 -14.09 -4.44
C GLY A 193 15.26 -12.87 -4.96
N ASP A 194 14.89 -11.69 -4.53
CA ASP A 194 15.54 -10.44 -4.90
C ASP A 194 16.97 -10.35 -4.38
N PHE A 195 17.20 -10.74 -3.12
CA PHE A 195 18.58 -10.83 -2.57
C PHE A 195 19.43 -11.84 -3.33
N THR A 196 18.86 -12.97 -3.73
CA THR A 196 19.56 -13.97 -4.55
C THR A 196 19.90 -13.40 -5.94
N SER A 197 19.00 -12.64 -6.54
CA SER A 197 19.23 -11.96 -7.83
C SER A 197 20.35 -10.93 -7.73
N LEU A 198 20.35 -10.10 -6.70
CA LEU A 198 21.42 -9.14 -6.43
C LEU A 198 22.77 -9.81 -6.20
N TYR A 199 22.79 -10.90 -5.41
CA TYR A 199 23.99 -11.69 -5.20
C TYR A 199 24.55 -12.23 -6.52
N ASN A 200 23.70 -12.85 -7.35
CA ASN A 200 24.10 -13.39 -8.63
C ASN A 200 24.62 -12.31 -9.61
N GLN A 201 24.02 -11.13 -9.60
CA GLN A 201 24.34 -10.04 -10.52
C GLN A 201 25.61 -9.28 -10.10
N PHE A 202 25.81 -9.01 -8.81
CA PHE A 202 26.86 -8.12 -8.33
C PHE A 202 28.02 -8.81 -7.63
N MET A 203 27.82 -10.02 -7.12
CA MET A 203 28.85 -10.71 -6.32
C MET A 203 29.36 -12.00 -6.97
N LYS A 204 28.48 -12.79 -7.59
CA LYS A 204 28.84 -14.09 -8.16
C LYS A 204 29.82 -13.93 -9.33
N GLY A 205 30.96 -14.65 -9.26
CA GLY A 205 31.98 -14.64 -10.32
C GLY A 205 32.89 -13.42 -10.36
N LYS A 206 32.76 -12.47 -9.41
CA LYS A 206 33.66 -11.31 -9.27
C LYS A 206 34.77 -11.58 -8.26
N GLN A 207 35.86 -10.83 -8.35
CA GLN A 207 36.94 -10.87 -7.35
C GLN A 207 36.40 -10.47 -5.98
N ILE A 208 37.03 -10.97 -4.91
CA ILE A 208 36.56 -10.78 -3.52
C ILE A 208 36.41 -9.29 -3.15
N GLY A 209 37.36 -8.43 -3.57
CA GLY A 209 37.31 -7.00 -3.27
C GLY A 209 36.06 -6.28 -3.83
N PRO A 210 35.83 -6.28 -5.16
CA PRO A 210 34.63 -5.68 -5.77
C PRO A 210 33.32 -6.31 -5.27
N ALA A 211 33.29 -7.62 -5.02
CA ALA A 211 32.09 -8.30 -4.50
C ALA A 211 31.75 -7.82 -3.08
N LEU A 212 32.73 -7.66 -2.21
CA LEU A 212 32.54 -7.17 -0.85
C LEU A 212 32.07 -5.72 -0.82
N ILE A 213 32.65 -4.87 -1.66
CA ILE A 213 32.21 -3.45 -1.80
C ILE A 213 30.77 -3.39 -2.27
N ALA A 214 30.40 -4.16 -3.31
CA ALA A 214 29.04 -4.22 -3.81
C ALA A 214 28.04 -4.66 -2.71
N GLY A 215 28.40 -5.70 -1.95
CA GLY A 215 27.59 -6.18 -0.82
C GLY A 215 27.38 -5.11 0.26
N CYS A 216 28.46 -4.43 0.67
CA CYS A 216 28.39 -3.33 1.65
C CYS A 216 27.53 -2.16 1.14
N VAL A 217 27.63 -1.80 -0.13
CA VAL A 217 26.81 -0.72 -0.74
C VAL A 217 25.33 -1.12 -0.74
N ILE A 218 25.01 -2.34 -1.18
CA ILE A 218 23.62 -2.82 -1.22
C ILE A 218 22.99 -2.80 0.19
N VAL A 219 23.66 -3.39 1.17
CA VAL A 219 23.19 -3.39 2.57
C VAL A 219 23.08 -1.98 3.12
N GLY A 220 24.08 -1.12 2.87
CA GLY A 220 24.08 0.26 3.31
C GLY A 220 22.90 1.06 2.75
N VAL A 221 22.59 0.90 1.46
CA VAL A 221 21.44 1.58 0.82
C VAL A 221 20.12 1.08 1.40
N VAL A 222 19.94 -0.23 1.52
CA VAL A 222 18.71 -0.80 2.09
C VAL A 222 18.49 -0.29 3.52
N LEU A 223 19.53 -0.30 4.36
CA LEU A 223 19.45 0.23 5.73
C LEU A 223 19.15 1.74 5.74
N ALA A 224 19.78 2.52 4.89
CA ALA A 224 19.53 3.97 4.80
C ALA A 224 18.08 4.26 4.41
N VAL A 225 17.53 3.52 3.43
CA VAL A 225 16.13 3.65 3.02
C VAL A 225 15.18 3.24 4.15
N VAL A 226 15.44 2.12 4.84
CA VAL A 226 14.62 1.68 5.97
C VAL A 226 14.61 2.73 7.08
N VAL A 227 15.78 3.23 7.49
CA VAL A 227 15.89 4.27 8.53
C VAL A 227 15.15 5.54 8.11
N PHE A 228 15.31 5.98 6.87
CA PHE A 228 14.62 7.16 6.35
C PHE A 228 13.10 6.97 6.35
N VAL A 229 12.60 5.81 5.94
CA VAL A 229 11.17 5.49 5.96
C VAL A 229 10.62 5.43 7.38
N VAL A 230 11.36 4.86 8.34
CA VAL A 230 10.96 4.84 9.76
C VAL A 230 10.83 6.27 10.28
N ILE A 231 11.82 7.12 10.04
CA ILE A 231 11.78 8.53 10.44
C ILE A 231 10.58 9.24 9.81
N LEU A 232 10.35 9.06 8.50
CA LEU A 232 9.24 9.69 7.79
C LEU A 232 7.86 9.24 8.30
N SER A 233 7.73 7.96 8.65
CA SER A 233 6.45 7.37 9.08
C SER A 233 6.13 7.64 10.56
N ASP A 234 7.17 7.87 11.39
CA ASP A 234 6.97 8.14 12.82
C ASP A 234 7.05 9.63 13.17
N ALA A 235 7.49 10.47 12.22
CA ALA A 235 7.58 11.91 12.41
C ALA A 235 6.20 12.54 12.60
N GLU A 236 5.99 13.27 13.69
CA GLU A 236 4.75 13.93 14.05
C GLU A 236 5.00 15.40 14.43
N ARG A 237 4.11 16.28 13.95
CA ARG A 237 4.05 17.69 14.40
C ARG A 237 3.00 17.82 15.49
N HIS A 238 3.43 18.12 16.71
CA HIS A 238 2.53 18.37 17.82
C HIS A 238 2.05 19.82 17.86
N ILE A 239 0.72 20.05 17.80
CA ILE A 239 0.11 21.35 17.97
C ILE A 239 -0.41 21.43 19.39
N PRO A 240 0.07 22.40 20.22
CA PRO A 240 -0.41 22.54 21.61
C PRO A 240 -1.85 23.08 21.62
N VAL A 241 -2.71 22.45 22.42
CA VAL A 241 -4.10 22.87 22.64
C VAL A 241 -4.29 23.05 24.14
N GLN A 242 -4.93 24.17 24.50
CA GLN A 242 -5.31 24.45 25.89
C GLN A 242 -6.82 24.36 26.02
N TYR A 243 -7.28 23.69 27.05
CA TYR A 243 -8.68 23.65 27.41
C TYR A 243 -8.97 24.63 28.55
N SER A 244 -10.06 25.40 28.44
CA SER A 244 -10.48 26.31 29.48
C SER A 244 -10.84 25.55 30.75
N LYS A 245 -10.44 26.09 31.91
CA LYS A 245 -10.83 25.56 33.22
C LYS A 245 -12.34 25.73 33.39
N LYS A 246 -13.05 24.66 33.74
CA LYS A 246 -14.47 24.71 34.10
C LYS A 246 -14.61 24.57 35.62
N MET A 247 -15.45 25.41 36.23
CA MET A 247 -15.86 25.22 37.63
C MET A 247 -16.92 24.12 37.69
N GLN A 248 -16.65 23.04 38.43
CA GLN A 248 -17.62 22.01 38.72
C GLN A 248 -17.82 22.01 40.27
N GLY A 249 -18.84 22.72 40.70
CA GLY A 249 -19.04 23.03 42.12
C GLY A 249 -17.96 23.97 42.64
N ARG A 250 -17.34 23.63 43.79
CA ARG A 250 -16.23 24.38 44.43
C ARG A 250 -14.83 24.01 43.91
N LYS A 251 -14.70 23.03 43.00
CA LYS A 251 -13.40 22.59 42.45
C LYS A 251 -13.21 23.08 41.01
N LEU A 252 -12.04 23.65 40.73
CA LEU A 252 -11.59 23.95 39.37
C LEU A 252 -11.15 22.64 38.73
N VAL A 253 -11.91 22.17 37.72
CA VAL A 253 -11.61 20.99 36.92
C VAL A 253 -11.26 21.46 35.53
N GLY A 254 -10.18 20.94 34.95
CA GLY A 254 -9.71 21.27 33.62
C GLY A 254 -8.43 22.09 33.61
N GLY A 255 -8.07 22.64 32.47
CA GLY A 255 -6.79 23.33 32.25
C GLY A 255 -5.66 22.39 31.84
N GLN A 256 -5.99 21.17 31.43
CA GLN A 256 -5.01 20.26 30.87
C GLN A 256 -4.52 20.79 29.48
N GLN A 257 -3.20 20.81 29.36
CA GLN A 257 -2.56 21.01 28.06
C GLN A 257 -2.60 19.68 27.30
N SER A 258 -3.21 19.69 26.14
CA SER A 258 -3.23 18.57 25.21
C SER A 258 -2.46 18.92 23.96
N LYS A 259 -2.15 17.92 23.14
CA LYS A 259 -1.45 18.12 21.87
C LYS A 259 -2.22 17.38 20.77
N ILE A 260 -2.38 18.02 19.61
CA ILE A 260 -2.88 17.38 18.41
C ILE A 260 -1.66 16.87 17.64
N PRO A 261 -1.43 15.55 17.54
CA PRO A 261 -0.36 15.00 16.71
C PRO A 261 -0.77 15.01 15.24
N LEU A 262 0.00 15.67 14.39
CA LEU A 262 -0.14 15.65 12.95
C LEU A 262 1.03 14.84 12.38
N LYS A 263 0.76 13.68 11.81
CA LYS A 263 1.79 12.85 11.16
C LYS A 263 2.31 13.55 9.91
N VAL A 264 3.62 13.52 9.68
CA VAL A 264 4.24 14.05 8.46
C VAL A 264 3.80 13.25 7.25
N ASN A 265 3.76 11.93 7.39
CA ASN A 265 3.19 11.04 6.38
C ASN A 265 1.77 10.61 6.80
N THR A 266 0.81 11.53 6.73
CA THR A 266 -0.60 11.24 7.03
C THR A 266 -1.24 10.33 5.99
N ALA A 267 -0.82 10.45 4.73
CA ALA A 267 -1.34 9.68 3.62
C ALA A 267 -0.81 8.23 3.56
N GLY A 268 0.25 7.91 4.32
CA GLY A 268 0.88 6.59 4.33
C GLY A 268 1.47 6.22 2.98
N VAL A 269 1.22 5.00 2.54
CA VAL A 269 1.68 4.44 1.25
C VAL A 269 0.66 4.58 0.11
N ILE A 270 -0.55 5.00 0.43
CA ILE A 270 -1.68 5.04 -0.50
C ILE A 270 -1.37 5.88 -1.74
N PRO A 271 -0.80 7.10 -1.65
CA PRO A 271 -0.47 7.91 -2.83
C PRO A 271 0.43 7.20 -3.84
N ILE A 272 1.37 6.41 -3.36
CA ILE A 272 2.31 5.68 -4.21
C ILE A 272 1.59 4.54 -4.93
N ILE A 273 0.73 3.80 -4.22
CA ILE A 273 -0.07 2.71 -4.80
C ILE A 273 -0.99 3.27 -5.89
N PHE A 274 -1.64 4.42 -5.64
CA PHE A 274 -2.47 5.11 -6.63
C PHE A 274 -1.68 5.50 -7.88
N ALA A 275 -0.57 6.20 -7.70
CA ALA A 275 0.27 6.65 -8.80
C ALA A 275 0.74 5.45 -9.64
N SER A 276 1.20 4.37 -8.98
CA SER A 276 1.64 3.15 -9.66
C SER A 276 0.49 2.47 -10.42
N SER A 277 -0.69 2.35 -9.82
CA SER A 277 -1.85 1.72 -10.46
C SER A 277 -2.32 2.49 -11.69
N ILE A 278 -2.38 3.83 -11.61
CA ILE A 278 -2.74 4.67 -12.77
C ILE A 278 -1.71 4.56 -13.90
N MET A 279 -0.42 4.49 -13.55
CA MET A 279 0.64 4.35 -14.56
C MET A 279 0.64 2.96 -15.21
N GLN A 280 0.27 1.91 -14.48
CA GLN A 280 0.23 0.54 -14.99
C GLN A 280 -1.01 0.25 -15.85
N PHE A 281 -2.14 0.89 -15.55
CA PHE A 281 -3.40 0.64 -16.24
C PHE A 281 -3.32 0.80 -17.77
N PRO A 282 -2.77 1.89 -18.33
CA PRO A 282 -2.62 2.05 -19.78
C PRO A 282 -1.71 1.00 -20.42
N ILE A 283 -0.64 0.58 -19.71
CA ILE A 283 0.29 -0.46 -20.17
C ILE A 283 -0.41 -1.81 -20.24
N MET A 284 -1.22 -2.13 -19.22
CA MET A 284 -2.01 -3.35 -19.19
C MET A 284 -3.04 -3.39 -20.33
N LEU A 285 -3.70 -2.26 -20.58
CA LEU A 285 -4.68 -2.11 -21.66
C LEU A 285 -4.03 -2.27 -23.06
N GLN A 286 -2.83 -1.72 -23.25
CA GLN A 286 -2.05 -1.88 -24.48
C GLN A 286 -1.76 -3.36 -24.77
N ASN A 287 -1.35 -4.11 -23.75
CA ASN A 287 -1.04 -5.52 -23.89
C ASN A 287 -2.27 -6.35 -24.25
N VAL A 288 -3.43 -6.04 -23.67
CA VAL A 288 -4.70 -6.71 -23.97
C VAL A 288 -5.18 -6.41 -25.39
N LEU A 289 -5.08 -5.15 -25.84
CA LEU A 289 -5.58 -4.70 -27.15
C LEU A 289 -4.62 -4.97 -28.31
N LYS A 290 -3.41 -5.52 -28.06
CA LYS A 290 -2.36 -5.72 -29.10
C LYS A 290 -2.08 -4.44 -29.92
N TYR A 291 -2.12 -3.27 -29.27
CA TYR A 291 -1.90 -2.02 -29.98
C TYR A 291 -0.42 -1.90 -30.37
N GLU A 292 -0.15 -1.82 -31.69
CA GLU A 292 1.20 -1.70 -32.21
C GLU A 292 1.87 -0.39 -31.79
N ASN A 293 3.16 -0.47 -31.40
CA ASN A 293 3.95 0.65 -30.88
C ASN A 293 4.30 1.75 -31.90
N ASN A 294 3.75 1.73 -33.11
CA ASN A 294 4.21 2.56 -34.22
C ASN A 294 3.63 3.99 -34.27
N GLY A 295 2.79 4.41 -33.32
CA GLY A 295 2.16 5.73 -33.29
C GLY A 295 2.61 6.62 -32.12
N PHE A 296 2.09 7.84 -32.07
CA PHE A 296 2.28 8.78 -30.94
C PHE A 296 1.82 8.16 -29.59
N ILE A 297 0.70 7.44 -29.62
CA ILE A 297 0.14 6.75 -28.45
C ILE A 297 1.09 5.65 -27.98
N GLY A 298 1.67 4.85 -28.89
CA GLY A 298 2.65 3.82 -28.52
C GLY A 298 3.91 4.41 -27.86
N LYS A 299 4.41 5.54 -28.38
CA LYS A 299 5.55 6.25 -27.76
C LYS A 299 5.20 6.83 -26.40
N ALA A 300 3.98 7.35 -26.21
CA ALA A 300 3.51 7.81 -24.92
C ALA A 300 3.41 6.66 -23.92
N LEU A 301 2.85 5.52 -24.30
CA LEU A 301 2.71 4.32 -23.46
C LEU A 301 4.07 3.72 -23.09
N THR A 302 5.04 3.69 -24.01
CA THR A 302 6.41 3.24 -23.69
C THR A 302 7.11 4.18 -22.70
N SER A 303 6.80 5.48 -22.71
CA SER A 303 7.33 6.43 -21.72
C SER A 303 6.71 6.26 -20.32
N LEU A 304 5.53 5.66 -20.21
CA LEU A 304 4.91 5.34 -18.91
C LEU A 304 5.52 4.09 -18.27
N ASN A 305 6.24 3.27 -19.04
CA ASN A 305 6.86 2.05 -18.54
C ASN A 305 8.05 2.37 -17.62
N SER A 306 7.97 1.92 -16.37
CA SER A 306 8.96 2.22 -15.33
C SER A 306 10.36 1.69 -15.61
N SER A 307 10.50 0.64 -16.42
CA SER A 307 11.81 0.06 -16.79
C SER A 307 12.64 0.98 -17.70
N THR A 308 12.01 1.99 -18.33
CA THR A 308 12.67 2.86 -19.30
C THR A 308 12.96 4.27 -18.78
N TRP A 309 12.62 4.60 -17.53
CA TRP A 309 12.70 5.97 -17.02
C TRP A 309 14.13 6.51 -16.86
N PHE A 310 15.11 5.66 -16.59
CA PHE A 310 16.53 6.04 -16.45
C PHE A 310 17.40 5.49 -17.58
N ASP A 311 16.87 5.42 -18.81
CA ASP A 311 17.65 5.04 -19.98
C ASP A 311 18.44 6.25 -20.50
N ALA A 312 19.77 6.24 -20.30
CA ALA A 312 20.67 7.30 -20.75
C ALA A 312 20.64 7.50 -22.26
N SER A 313 20.28 6.46 -23.04
CA SER A 313 20.21 6.52 -24.50
C SER A 313 18.94 7.25 -25.00
N HIS A 314 17.90 7.33 -24.17
CA HIS A 314 16.61 7.91 -24.54
C HIS A 314 16.03 8.81 -23.45
N PRO A 315 16.60 10.01 -23.19
CA PRO A 315 16.19 10.89 -22.09
C PRO A 315 14.72 11.33 -22.15
N LYS A 316 14.08 11.29 -23.32
CA LYS A 316 12.64 11.62 -23.49
C LYS A 316 11.72 10.63 -22.76
N ARG A 317 12.18 9.43 -22.44
CA ARG A 317 11.38 8.43 -21.69
C ARG A 317 11.30 8.74 -20.19
N SER A 318 12.21 9.58 -19.67
CA SER A 318 12.17 10.07 -18.29
C SER A 318 10.95 10.95 -17.96
N ILE A 319 10.17 11.35 -18.97
CA ILE A 319 8.89 12.06 -18.78
C ILE A 319 7.93 11.20 -17.92
N GLY A 320 7.95 9.88 -18.05
CA GLY A 320 7.14 8.99 -17.23
C GLY A 320 7.46 9.11 -15.73
N LEU A 321 8.74 9.23 -15.38
CA LEU A 321 9.15 9.47 -13.99
C LEU A 321 8.61 10.81 -13.46
N LEU A 322 8.65 11.86 -14.28
CA LEU A 322 8.13 13.17 -13.89
C LEU A 322 6.62 13.10 -13.63
N ILE A 323 5.88 12.44 -14.53
CA ILE A 323 4.44 12.21 -14.35
C ILE A 323 4.19 11.42 -13.06
N TYR A 324 4.96 10.38 -12.79
CA TYR A 324 4.86 9.58 -11.57
C TYR A 324 5.06 10.44 -10.31
N ILE A 325 6.10 11.27 -10.27
CA ILE A 325 6.38 12.19 -9.16
C ILE A 325 5.21 13.16 -8.93
N VAL A 326 4.71 13.77 -10.01
CA VAL A 326 3.55 14.68 -9.95
C VAL A 326 2.32 13.96 -9.41
N LEU A 327 2.05 12.73 -9.87
CA LEU A 327 0.92 11.93 -9.37
C LEU A 327 1.08 11.59 -7.89
N VAL A 328 2.26 11.18 -7.43
CA VAL A 328 2.51 10.88 -6.00
C VAL A 328 2.22 12.12 -5.14
N ILE A 329 2.71 13.29 -5.53
CA ILE A 329 2.48 14.54 -4.80
C ILE A 329 0.99 14.90 -4.82
N LEU A 330 0.35 14.84 -5.99
CA LEU A 330 -1.08 15.15 -6.14
C LEU A 330 -1.93 14.24 -5.25
N PHE A 331 -1.68 12.93 -5.27
CA PHE A 331 -2.42 11.99 -4.44
C PHE A 331 -2.10 12.14 -2.94
N ALA A 332 -0.89 12.55 -2.56
CA ALA A 332 -0.58 12.85 -1.16
C ALA A 332 -1.43 14.02 -0.64
N TYR A 333 -1.53 15.10 -1.39
CA TYR A 333 -2.40 16.22 -1.05
C TYR A 333 -3.88 15.82 -1.04
N PHE A 334 -4.31 15.13 -2.07
CA PHE A 334 -5.68 14.68 -2.24
C PHE A 334 -6.12 13.77 -1.08
N TYR A 335 -5.37 12.72 -0.79
CA TYR A 335 -5.71 11.77 0.27
C TYR A 335 -5.70 12.42 1.66
N THR A 336 -4.72 13.28 1.92
CA THR A 336 -4.67 13.97 3.21
C THR A 336 -5.85 14.91 3.39
N SER A 337 -6.32 15.58 2.33
CA SER A 337 -7.48 16.47 2.39
C SER A 337 -8.79 15.73 2.73
N ILE A 338 -8.88 14.45 2.36
CA ILE A 338 -10.04 13.61 2.69
C ILE A 338 -9.95 13.07 4.12
N THR A 339 -8.75 12.63 4.51
CA THR A 339 -8.54 11.96 5.80
C THR A 339 -8.56 12.94 6.97
N PHE A 340 -8.12 14.17 6.74
CA PHE A 340 -8.02 15.19 7.77
C PHE A 340 -8.91 16.38 7.45
N ASN A 341 -9.96 16.58 8.27
CA ASN A 341 -10.90 17.68 8.13
C ASN A 341 -10.63 18.77 9.18
N PRO A 342 -9.93 19.87 8.85
CA PRO A 342 -9.61 20.94 9.79
C PRO A 342 -10.83 21.64 10.36
N LEU A 343 -11.94 21.72 9.59
CA LEU A 343 -13.18 22.35 10.03
C LEU A 343 -13.83 21.55 11.16
N GLU A 344 -13.90 20.24 11.02
CA GLU A 344 -14.46 19.34 12.02
C GLU A 344 -13.64 19.38 13.31
N ILE A 345 -12.32 19.33 13.21
CA ILE A 345 -11.40 19.41 14.35
C ILE A 345 -11.56 20.73 15.09
N SER A 346 -11.59 21.86 14.36
CA SER A 346 -11.79 23.18 14.94
C SER A 346 -13.14 23.29 15.66
N ASN A 347 -14.22 22.76 15.07
CA ASN A 347 -15.55 22.75 15.67
C ASN A 347 -15.61 21.87 16.92
N ASN A 348 -15.00 20.69 16.89
CA ASN A 348 -14.93 19.80 18.04
C ASN A 348 -14.12 20.42 19.21
N MET A 349 -12.99 21.05 18.89
CA MET A 349 -12.21 21.82 19.86
C MET A 349 -13.05 22.94 20.49
N LYS A 350 -13.75 23.75 19.67
CA LYS A 350 -14.61 24.83 20.13
C LYS A 350 -15.70 24.33 21.07
N LYS A 351 -16.38 23.21 20.71
CA LYS A 351 -17.42 22.59 21.56
C LYS A 351 -16.87 22.12 22.90
N GLN A 352 -15.63 21.68 22.97
CA GLN A 352 -14.97 21.22 24.19
C GLN A 352 -14.31 22.36 25.00
N GLY A 353 -14.37 23.62 24.50
CA GLY A 353 -13.71 24.76 25.14
C GLY A 353 -12.19 24.76 24.96
N GLY A 354 -11.69 24.06 23.93
CA GLY A 354 -10.29 24.02 23.56
C GLY A 354 -9.91 25.15 22.60
N PHE A 355 -8.70 25.67 22.69
CA PHE A 355 -8.15 26.65 21.78
C PHE A 355 -6.64 26.45 21.60
N ILE A 356 -6.12 26.92 20.47
CA ILE A 356 -4.68 26.95 20.21
C ILE A 356 -4.13 28.27 20.77
N PRO A 357 -3.08 28.25 21.63
CA PRO A 357 -2.51 29.47 22.18
C PRO A 357 -2.15 30.49 21.10
N GLY A 358 -2.63 31.73 21.26
CA GLY A 358 -2.40 32.80 20.29
C GLY A 358 -3.33 32.83 19.08
N ILE A 359 -4.27 31.88 18.94
CA ILE A 359 -5.19 31.80 17.80
C ILE A 359 -6.64 31.79 18.29
N ARG A 360 -7.48 32.64 17.68
CA ARG A 360 -8.91 32.69 18.02
C ARG A 360 -9.62 31.41 17.58
N PRO A 361 -10.51 30.83 18.42
CA PRO A 361 -11.33 29.68 18.04
C PRO A 361 -12.21 29.97 16.82
N GLY A 362 -12.42 28.98 15.95
CA GLY A 362 -13.25 29.09 14.76
C GLY A 362 -12.45 29.21 13.46
N LYS A 363 -12.85 30.08 12.54
CA LYS A 363 -12.22 30.22 11.22
C LYS A 363 -10.69 30.44 11.26
N PRO A 364 -10.12 31.30 12.14
CA PRO A 364 -8.68 31.48 12.23
C PRO A 364 -7.94 30.18 12.61
N THR A 365 -8.55 29.31 13.43
CA THR A 365 -8.01 27.99 13.76
C THR A 365 -8.00 27.07 12.56
N VAL A 366 -9.06 27.07 11.73
CA VAL A 366 -9.12 26.30 10.47
C VAL A 366 -8.04 26.75 9.51
N ASP A 367 -7.87 28.06 9.32
CA ASP A 367 -6.87 28.64 8.41
C ASP A 367 -5.43 28.27 8.86
N TYR A 368 -5.19 28.32 10.16
CA TYR A 368 -3.90 27.91 10.75
C TYR A 368 -3.62 26.42 10.53
N LEU A 369 -4.59 25.55 10.81
CA LEU A 369 -4.47 24.10 10.57
C LEU A 369 -4.23 23.80 9.10
N ASN A 370 -4.97 24.45 8.19
CA ASN A 370 -4.77 24.29 6.74
C ASN A 370 -3.37 24.72 6.31
N LYS A 371 -2.86 25.81 6.86
CA LYS A 371 -1.50 26.30 6.56
C LYS A 371 -0.44 25.28 6.99
N ILE A 372 -0.54 24.76 8.21
CA ILE A 372 0.39 23.74 8.72
C ILE A 372 0.31 22.47 7.89
N LEU A 373 -0.91 21.99 7.58
CA LEU A 373 -1.11 20.81 6.77
C LEU A 373 -0.42 20.90 5.40
N LYS A 374 -0.57 22.04 4.71
CA LYS A 374 0.09 22.25 3.41
C LYS A 374 1.60 22.02 3.49
N TYR A 375 2.27 22.53 4.52
CA TYR A 375 3.72 22.33 4.68
C TYR A 375 4.07 20.89 5.05
N ILE A 376 3.31 20.28 5.97
CA ILE A 376 3.55 18.92 6.41
C ILE A 376 3.34 17.93 5.26
N ILE A 377 2.26 18.10 4.48
CA ILE A 377 1.98 17.24 3.31
C ILE A 377 3.09 17.36 2.28
N PHE A 378 3.59 18.58 2.03
CA PHE A 378 4.68 18.77 1.08
C PHE A 378 5.96 18.04 1.50
N ILE A 379 6.34 18.15 2.79
CA ILE A 379 7.51 17.44 3.34
C ILE A 379 7.30 15.93 3.24
N GLY A 380 6.12 15.43 3.64
CA GLY A 380 5.76 14.02 3.55
C GLY A 380 5.78 13.50 2.11
N ALA A 381 5.16 14.23 1.18
CA ALA A 381 5.13 13.89 -0.24
C ALA A 381 6.53 13.88 -0.87
N ALA A 382 7.37 14.87 -0.53
CA ALA A 382 8.77 14.91 -0.99
C ALA A 382 9.55 13.68 -0.46
N GLY A 383 9.41 13.36 0.83
CA GLY A 383 10.02 12.17 1.42
C GLY A 383 9.56 10.87 0.77
N LEU A 384 8.25 10.72 0.54
CA LEU A 384 7.67 9.58 -0.16
C LEU A 384 8.23 9.47 -1.60
N THR A 385 8.31 10.58 -2.31
CA THR A 385 8.84 10.64 -3.67
C THR A 385 10.30 10.20 -3.74
N ILE A 386 11.14 10.68 -2.81
CA ILE A 386 12.56 10.27 -2.74
C ILE A 386 12.64 8.74 -2.61
N VAL A 387 11.92 8.15 -1.65
CA VAL A 387 11.96 6.70 -1.44
C VAL A 387 11.39 5.93 -2.64
N ALA A 388 10.33 6.44 -3.27
CA ALA A 388 9.71 5.81 -4.43
C ALA A 388 10.61 5.81 -5.67
N VAL A 389 11.46 6.84 -5.85
CA VAL A 389 12.36 6.97 -7.00
C VAL A 389 13.65 6.16 -6.85
N VAL A 390 14.11 5.91 -5.63
CA VAL A 390 15.35 5.16 -5.35
C VAL A 390 15.49 3.86 -6.15
N PRO A 391 14.48 2.95 -6.21
CA PRO A 391 14.62 1.69 -6.96
C PRO A 391 14.78 1.91 -8.46
N PHE A 392 14.03 2.86 -9.02
CA PHE A 392 14.13 3.18 -10.45
C PHE A 392 15.52 3.73 -10.81
N PHE A 393 16.11 4.52 -9.92
CA PHE A 393 17.48 5.00 -10.06
C PHE A 393 18.49 3.83 -10.06
N PHE A 394 18.37 2.91 -9.09
CA PHE A 394 19.27 1.75 -9.01
C PHE A 394 19.10 0.80 -10.20
N ASN A 395 17.87 0.58 -10.65
CA ASN A 395 17.61 -0.22 -11.84
C ASN A 395 18.22 0.43 -13.09
N GLY A 396 17.96 1.72 -13.33
CA GLY A 396 18.44 2.42 -14.54
C GLY A 396 19.95 2.64 -14.60
N VAL A 397 20.60 2.98 -13.47
CA VAL A 397 22.04 3.29 -13.44
C VAL A 397 22.90 2.04 -13.29
N PHE A 398 22.49 1.09 -12.45
CA PHE A 398 23.26 -0.11 -12.14
C PHE A 398 22.71 -1.39 -12.77
N GLY A 399 21.58 -1.31 -13.47
CA GLY A 399 20.88 -2.47 -14.03
C GLY A 399 20.43 -3.47 -12.96
N ALA A 400 20.23 -3.02 -11.73
CA ALA A 400 19.85 -3.86 -10.61
C ALA A 400 18.37 -4.26 -10.74
N SER A 401 18.07 -5.45 -11.24
CA SER A 401 16.70 -5.96 -11.30
C SER A 401 16.22 -6.37 -9.90
N VAL A 402 15.68 -5.40 -9.16
CA VAL A 402 15.17 -5.60 -7.79
C VAL A 402 13.68 -5.31 -7.78
N SER A 403 12.88 -6.27 -7.33
CA SER A 403 11.44 -6.07 -7.18
C SER A 403 11.08 -5.41 -5.84
N PHE A 404 11.91 -5.57 -4.79
CA PHE A 404 11.71 -4.81 -3.56
C PHE A 404 12.28 -3.40 -3.71
N GLY A 405 11.47 -2.50 -4.19
CA GLY A 405 11.80 -1.10 -4.29
C GLY A 405 11.42 -0.30 -3.05
N GLY A 406 11.68 1.00 -3.09
CA GLY A 406 11.29 1.93 -2.01
C GLY A 406 9.82 1.83 -1.64
N THR A 407 8.93 1.59 -2.61
CA THR A 407 7.50 1.36 -2.39
C THR A 407 7.24 0.17 -1.49
N SER A 408 7.88 -0.97 -1.75
CA SER A 408 7.75 -2.19 -0.94
C SER A 408 8.28 -1.98 0.49
N ILE A 409 9.42 -1.28 0.65
CA ILE A 409 9.99 -0.96 1.96
C ILE A 409 9.06 -0.03 2.74
N ILE A 410 8.47 1.00 2.11
CA ILE A 410 7.51 1.90 2.77
C ILE A 410 6.30 1.12 3.28
N ILE A 411 5.76 0.21 2.46
CA ILE A 411 4.61 -0.62 2.84
C ILE A 411 4.97 -1.52 4.02
N VAL A 412 6.10 -2.23 3.94
CA VAL A 412 6.55 -3.14 5.02
C VAL A 412 6.75 -2.38 6.33
N VAL A 413 7.51 -1.30 6.30
CA VAL A 413 7.77 -0.48 7.51
C VAL A 413 6.48 0.14 8.05
N GLY A 414 5.65 0.73 7.18
CA GLY A 414 4.39 1.36 7.55
C GLY A 414 3.44 0.39 8.24
N VAL A 415 3.23 -0.79 7.65
CA VAL A 415 2.33 -1.83 8.20
C VAL A 415 2.86 -2.38 9.51
N ILE A 416 4.18 -2.61 9.63
CA ILE A 416 4.80 -3.06 10.88
C ILE A 416 4.58 -2.02 11.99
N LEU A 417 4.86 -0.74 11.73
CA LEU A 417 4.68 0.33 12.72
C LEU A 417 3.22 0.48 13.15
N GLU A 418 2.28 0.43 12.19
CA GLU A 418 0.84 0.50 12.47
C GLU A 418 0.38 -0.69 13.32
N THR A 419 0.82 -1.90 12.97
CA THR A 419 0.47 -3.12 13.71
C THR A 419 1.03 -3.09 15.14
N ILE A 420 2.27 -2.60 15.34
CA ILE A 420 2.85 -2.45 16.67
C ILE A 420 2.07 -1.43 17.49
N LYS A 421 1.71 -0.26 16.93
CA LYS A 421 0.90 0.76 17.60
C LYS A 421 -0.47 0.20 18.01
N GLN A 422 -1.09 -0.61 17.16
CA GLN A 422 -2.36 -1.26 17.48
C GLN A 422 -2.25 -2.31 18.60
N ILE A 423 -1.18 -3.11 18.61
CA ILE A 423 -0.88 -4.05 19.70
C ILE A 423 -0.70 -3.27 21.02
N GLN A 424 0.06 -2.18 21.01
CA GLN A 424 0.26 -1.33 22.19
C GLN A 424 -1.05 -0.75 22.72
N SER A 425 -1.91 -0.24 21.83
CA SER A 425 -3.23 0.28 22.19
C SER A 425 -4.12 -0.79 22.82
N GLN A 426 -4.16 -2.01 22.26
CA GLN A 426 -4.94 -3.11 22.84
C GLN A 426 -4.40 -3.57 24.21
N LEU A 427 -3.09 -3.55 24.42
CA LEU A 427 -2.48 -3.85 25.71
C LEU A 427 -2.84 -2.81 26.77
N LEU A 428 -2.84 -1.52 26.42
CA LEU A 428 -3.23 -0.44 27.34
C LEU A 428 -4.69 -0.58 27.80
N VAL A 429 -5.61 -0.83 26.84
CA VAL A 429 -7.04 -1.02 27.16
C VAL A 429 -7.25 -2.19 28.12
N GLN A 430 -6.52 -3.29 27.94
CA GLN A 430 -6.66 -4.47 28.80
C GLN A 430 -6.07 -4.26 30.20
N ASN A 431 -4.98 -3.52 30.32
CA ASN A 431 -4.42 -3.19 31.63
C ASN A 431 -5.37 -2.30 32.43
N TYR A 432 -6.12 -1.39 31.80
CA TYR A 432 -7.13 -0.56 32.46
C TYR A 432 -8.36 -1.37 32.90
N SER A 433 -8.81 -2.35 32.13
CA SER A 433 -9.94 -3.21 32.53
C SER A 433 -9.60 -4.12 33.71
N GLY A 434 -8.34 -4.52 33.89
CA GLY A 434 -7.88 -5.26 35.06
C GLY A 434 -7.93 -4.47 36.36
N PHE A 435 -7.76 -3.14 36.31
CA PHE A 435 -7.88 -2.25 37.48
C PHE A 435 -9.33 -1.98 37.91
N LEU A 436 -10.31 -2.20 37.02
CA LEU A 436 -11.74 -1.95 37.32
C LEU A 436 -12.48 -3.23 37.74
N SER A 437 -11.82 -4.38 37.69
CA SER A 437 -12.37 -5.70 38.05
C SER A 437 -11.92 -6.21 39.43
N GLU A 438 -11.12 -5.42 40.16
CA GLU A 438 -10.86 -5.52 41.59
C GLU A 438 -11.70 -4.47 42.34
#